data_a506817be115dcf53bcf4cf9864c2561
#
_entry.id   a506817be115dcf53bcf4cf9864c2561
#
_cell.length_a   1.000
_cell.length_b   1.000
_cell.length_c   1.000
_cell.angle_alpha   90.00
_cell.angle_beta   90.00
_cell.angle_gamma   90.00
#
_symmetry.space_group_name_H-M   'P 1'
#
loop_
_entity.id
_entity.type
_entity.pdbx_description
1 polymer ?
#
loop_
_entity_poly.entity_id
_entity_poly.type
_entity_poly.pdbx_seq_one_letter_code
_entity_poly.pdbx_strand_id
1 'polypeptide(L)'
;DFGNPLARQAAIDQISGDIRDSRISIYRQDFNQYPSYFWHTDESADEVGLAEVRYVNGLYHFLDELVRRHPDLIIDNCASGGRRIDFEMSRRSVLLWRSDSCWGSADYPRNVQAMTHGLSLWVPLHGLGSVATSDVALRSGMGTSVSYAINYRDPAAVESLRKFLARYLTVRHLFHTDYYPLTDWSTDPDRWLAFQYHSPGAGEGILQAFRGGTNADEGITLKPKGLSLDDRYRVVNWDEPDTEKVLSGEELMEDGFEVAGGSGDRAVVYHYRKITP
;
A
#
# COMPACT_ATOMS: atom_id res chain seq x y z
N ASP A 1 -14.42 -16.44 -20.40
CA ASP A 1 -13.12 -16.55 -21.06
C ASP A 1 -12.83 -15.29 -21.88
N PHE A 2 -11.88 -14.46 -21.45
CA PHE A 2 -11.47 -13.25 -22.17
C PHE A 2 -10.68 -13.56 -23.45
N GLY A 3 -10.12 -14.75 -23.58
CA GLY A 3 -9.49 -15.19 -24.82
C GLY A 3 -10.48 -15.37 -25.98
N ASN A 4 -11.75 -15.64 -25.67
CA ASN A 4 -12.82 -15.72 -26.65
C ASN A 4 -13.33 -14.30 -27.01
N PRO A 5 -13.23 -13.85 -28.27
CA PRO A 5 -13.64 -12.50 -28.68
C PRO A 5 -15.13 -12.21 -28.43
N LEU A 6 -16.00 -13.18 -28.64
CA LEU A 6 -17.46 -13.01 -28.45
C LEU A 6 -17.82 -12.89 -26.96
N ALA A 7 -17.24 -13.74 -26.11
CA ALA A 7 -17.44 -13.67 -24.68
C ALA A 7 -16.87 -12.37 -24.09
N ARG A 8 -15.70 -11.96 -24.55
CA ARG A 8 -15.08 -10.69 -24.17
C ARG A 8 -15.94 -9.48 -24.57
N GLN A 9 -16.44 -9.45 -25.81
CA GLN A 9 -17.32 -8.37 -26.25
C GLN A 9 -18.62 -8.28 -25.44
N ALA A 10 -19.24 -9.43 -25.14
CA ALA A 10 -20.45 -9.48 -24.31
C ALA A 10 -20.17 -8.94 -22.90
N ALA A 11 -19.02 -9.30 -22.31
CA ALA A 11 -18.62 -8.77 -20.98
C ALA A 11 -18.37 -7.25 -21.01
N ILE A 12 -17.70 -6.73 -22.07
CA ILE A 12 -17.47 -5.30 -22.25
C ILE A 12 -18.82 -4.54 -22.32
N ASP A 13 -19.74 -5.03 -23.10
CA ASP A 13 -21.02 -4.36 -23.33
C ASP A 13 -21.89 -4.37 -22.07
N GLN A 14 -21.96 -5.49 -21.39
CA GLN A 14 -22.70 -5.62 -20.12
C GLN A 14 -22.13 -4.71 -19.05
N ILE A 15 -20.84 -4.82 -18.75
CA ILE A 15 -20.20 -4.07 -17.67
C ILE A 15 -20.18 -2.57 -17.97
N SER A 16 -19.95 -2.19 -19.24
CA SER A 16 -20.04 -0.80 -19.66
C SER A 16 -21.46 -0.23 -19.51
N GLY A 17 -22.49 -1.05 -19.75
CA GLY A 17 -23.88 -0.72 -19.47
C GLY A 17 -24.12 -0.47 -17.98
N ASP A 18 -23.70 -1.40 -17.12
CA ASP A 18 -23.86 -1.31 -15.67
C ASP A 18 -23.14 -0.09 -15.08
N ILE A 19 -21.92 0.22 -15.56
CA ILE A 19 -21.16 1.41 -15.17
C ILE A 19 -21.94 2.68 -15.48
N ARG A 20 -22.44 2.81 -16.70
CA ARG A 20 -23.21 3.97 -17.15
C ARG A 20 -24.52 4.12 -16.38
N ASP A 21 -25.30 3.03 -16.29
CA ASP A 21 -26.67 3.07 -15.78
C ASP A 21 -26.69 3.26 -14.25
N SER A 22 -25.67 2.76 -13.56
CA SER A 22 -25.50 2.91 -12.11
C SER A 22 -24.55 4.05 -11.71
N ARG A 23 -23.98 4.80 -12.68
CA ARG A 23 -23.03 5.89 -12.45
C ARG A 23 -21.84 5.47 -11.58
N ILE A 24 -21.24 4.33 -11.89
CA ILE A 24 -20.12 3.76 -11.17
C ILE A 24 -18.85 4.56 -11.49
N SER A 25 -18.13 5.02 -10.46
CA SER A 25 -16.84 5.71 -10.60
C SER A 25 -15.66 4.79 -10.37
N ILE A 26 -15.85 3.68 -9.65
CA ILE A 26 -14.80 2.69 -9.35
C ILE A 26 -15.33 1.32 -9.71
N TYR A 27 -14.69 0.66 -10.66
CA TYR A 27 -14.96 -0.73 -11.02
C TYR A 27 -13.91 -1.64 -10.37
N ARG A 28 -14.34 -2.48 -9.42
CA ARG A 28 -13.44 -3.47 -8.82
C ARG A 28 -13.64 -4.83 -9.49
N GLN A 29 -12.54 -5.38 -9.96
CA GLN A 29 -12.50 -6.77 -10.44
C GLN A 29 -11.67 -7.62 -9.49
N ASP A 30 -12.35 -8.43 -8.69
CA ASP A 30 -11.73 -9.43 -7.84
C ASP A 30 -11.96 -10.82 -8.45
N PHE A 31 -10.90 -11.43 -8.95
CA PHE A 31 -10.98 -12.71 -9.64
C PHE A 31 -10.27 -13.81 -8.85
N ASN A 32 -11.06 -14.60 -8.13
CA ASN A 32 -10.59 -15.62 -7.19
C ASN A 32 -10.59 -17.05 -7.78
N GLN A 33 -10.51 -17.15 -9.10
CA GLN A 33 -10.43 -18.41 -9.82
C GLN A 33 -9.00 -18.76 -10.20
N TYR A 34 -8.75 -20.04 -10.40
CA TYR A 34 -7.50 -20.56 -10.96
C TYR A 34 -7.73 -20.94 -12.42
N PRO A 35 -7.52 -20.06 -13.38
CA PRO A 35 -7.85 -20.31 -14.77
C PRO A 35 -6.93 -21.33 -15.44
N SER A 36 -5.78 -21.64 -14.88
CA SER A 36 -4.80 -22.57 -15.45
C SER A 36 -5.38 -23.94 -15.80
N TYR A 37 -6.32 -24.45 -15.01
CA TYR A 37 -7.00 -25.70 -15.34
C TYR A 37 -7.72 -25.61 -16.70
N PHE A 38 -8.42 -24.51 -16.96
CA PHE A 38 -9.16 -24.31 -18.21
C PHE A 38 -8.24 -23.99 -19.40
N TRP A 39 -7.07 -23.41 -19.14
CA TRP A 39 -6.10 -23.12 -20.21
C TRP A 39 -5.49 -24.38 -20.78
N HIS A 40 -5.33 -25.45 -19.98
CA HIS A 40 -4.67 -26.68 -20.39
C HIS A 40 -5.63 -27.78 -20.85
N THR A 41 -6.97 -27.56 -20.76
CA THR A 41 -7.95 -28.64 -21.02
C THR A 41 -7.98 -29.08 -22.49
N ASP A 42 -7.78 -28.15 -23.42
CA ASP A 42 -7.97 -28.36 -24.85
C ASP A 42 -6.70 -28.02 -25.69
N GLU A 43 -5.52 -27.88 -25.03
CA GLU A 43 -4.28 -27.56 -25.73
C GLU A 43 -3.63 -28.81 -26.33
N SER A 44 -3.28 -28.73 -27.60
CA SER A 44 -2.36 -29.71 -28.25
C SER A 44 -0.93 -29.49 -27.79
N ALA A 45 -0.05 -30.45 -27.99
CA ALA A 45 1.35 -30.36 -27.62
C ALA A 45 2.08 -29.13 -28.22
N ASP A 46 1.64 -28.69 -29.39
CA ASP A 46 2.22 -27.52 -30.10
C ASP A 46 1.58 -26.17 -29.65
N GLU A 47 0.53 -26.18 -28.85
CA GLU A 47 -0.21 -25.01 -28.44
C GLU A 47 -0.11 -24.71 -26.95
N VAL A 48 0.76 -25.39 -26.21
CA VAL A 48 0.94 -25.22 -24.77
C VAL A 48 1.23 -23.75 -24.43
N GLY A 49 0.36 -23.18 -23.56
CA GLY A 49 0.43 -21.78 -23.12
C GLY A 49 -0.27 -20.78 -24.04
N LEU A 50 -0.77 -21.19 -25.21
CA LEU A 50 -1.42 -20.28 -26.16
C LEU A 50 -2.79 -19.79 -25.63
N ALA A 51 -3.54 -20.65 -24.93
CA ALA A 51 -4.81 -20.27 -24.31
C ALA A 51 -4.60 -19.24 -23.20
N GLU A 52 -3.55 -19.38 -22.39
CA GLU A 52 -3.16 -18.40 -21.39
C GLU A 52 -2.84 -17.03 -22.02
N VAL A 53 -1.99 -17.02 -23.06
CA VAL A 53 -1.62 -15.80 -23.79
C VAL A 53 -2.85 -15.10 -24.38
N ARG A 54 -3.75 -15.86 -25.00
CA ARG A 54 -5.02 -15.32 -25.53
C ARG A 54 -5.91 -14.73 -24.44
N TYR A 55 -6.01 -15.42 -23.30
CA TYR A 55 -6.77 -14.95 -22.15
C TYR A 55 -6.21 -13.65 -21.57
N VAL A 56 -4.90 -13.58 -21.31
CA VAL A 56 -4.22 -12.41 -20.74
C VAL A 56 -4.37 -11.20 -21.65
N ASN A 57 -4.08 -11.37 -22.96
CA ASN A 57 -4.28 -10.30 -23.95
C ASN A 57 -5.75 -9.86 -24.04
N GLY A 58 -6.66 -10.80 -23.94
CA GLY A 58 -8.08 -10.53 -23.92
C GLY A 58 -8.53 -9.76 -22.70
N LEU A 59 -7.96 -10.05 -21.52
CA LEU A 59 -8.19 -9.30 -20.30
C LEU A 59 -7.69 -7.85 -20.41
N TYR A 60 -6.49 -7.65 -20.97
CA TYR A 60 -5.97 -6.30 -21.19
C TYR A 60 -6.86 -5.51 -22.15
N HIS A 61 -7.29 -6.13 -23.25
CA HIS A 61 -8.22 -5.50 -24.19
C HIS A 61 -9.57 -5.14 -23.52
N PHE A 62 -10.10 -6.02 -22.67
CA PHE A 62 -11.32 -5.76 -21.92
C PHE A 62 -11.17 -4.50 -21.02
N LEU A 63 -10.08 -4.40 -20.28
CA LEU A 63 -9.81 -3.25 -19.41
C LEU A 63 -9.56 -1.97 -20.21
N ASP A 64 -8.81 -2.04 -21.32
CA ASP A 64 -8.56 -0.91 -22.21
C ASP A 64 -9.86 -0.36 -22.80
N GLU A 65 -10.81 -1.24 -23.19
CA GLU A 65 -12.11 -0.84 -23.69
C GLU A 65 -12.98 -0.20 -22.61
N LEU A 66 -12.93 -0.65 -21.35
CA LEU A 66 -13.64 0.00 -20.26
C LEU A 66 -13.11 1.42 -20.02
N VAL A 67 -11.79 1.60 -19.95
CA VAL A 67 -11.16 2.92 -19.78
C VAL A 67 -11.48 3.85 -20.97
N ARG A 68 -11.44 3.32 -22.20
CA ARG A 68 -11.76 4.08 -23.40
C ARG A 68 -13.22 4.56 -23.41
N ARG A 69 -14.15 3.72 -22.97
CA ARG A 69 -15.60 4.04 -22.91
C ARG A 69 -15.96 4.93 -21.72
N HIS A 70 -15.20 4.85 -20.65
CA HIS A 70 -15.41 5.56 -19.39
C HIS A 70 -14.09 6.18 -18.91
N PRO A 71 -13.65 7.32 -19.47
CA PRO A 71 -12.33 7.91 -19.18
C PRO A 71 -12.09 8.28 -17.72
N ASP A 72 -13.16 8.55 -16.97
CA ASP A 72 -13.07 8.88 -15.53
C ASP A 72 -13.18 7.66 -14.60
N LEU A 73 -13.27 6.45 -15.17
CA LEU A 73 -13.38 5.22 -14.41
C LEU A 73 -12.06 4.86 -13.77
N ILE A 74 -12.07 4.61 -12.47
CA ILE A 74 -10.95 3.97 -11.76
C ILE A 74 -11.20 2.46 -11.76
N ILE A 75 -10.23 1.69 -12.23
CA ILE A 75 -10.26 0.22 -12.12
C ILE A 75 -9.42 -0.19 -10.91
N ASP A 76 -10.06 -0.84 -9.93
CA ASP A 76 -9.41 -1.47 -8.79
C ASP A 76 -9.19 -2.96 -9.09
N ASN A 77 -7.96 -3.33 -9.35
CA ASN A 77 -7.57 -4.69 -9.70
C ASN A 77 -7.28 -5.52 -8.46
N CYS A 78 -7.98 -6.63 -8.32
CA CYS A 78 -7.75 -7.62 -7.29
C CYS A 78 -7.89 -9.03 -7.88
N ALA A 79 -7.06 -9.94 -7.42
CA ALA A 79 -7.15 -11.35 -7.75
C ALA A 79 -6.61 -12.16 -6.57
N SER A 80 -7.46 -12.47 -5.59
CA SER A 80 -7.07 -13.00 -4.29
C SER A 80 -5.90 -12.17 -3.70
N GLY A 81 -6.13 -10.86 -3.59
CA GLY A 81 -5.06 -9.89 -3.30
C GLY A 81 -4.22 -9.55 -4.52
N GLY A 82 -2.90 -9.70 -4.40
CA GLY A 82 -1.93 -9.15 -5.33
C GLY A 82 -1.47 -10.03 -6.49
N ARG A 83 -2.23 -11.05 -6.92
CA ARG A 83 -1.78 -11.99 -7.96
C ARG A 83 -1.62 -11.40 -9.37
N ARG A 84 -2.11 -10.17 -9.59
CA ARG A 84 -2.00 -9.46 -10.86
C ARG A 84 -1.27 -8.13 -10.68
N ILE A 85 -0.22 -8.11 -9.87
CA ILE A 85 0.62 -6.94 -9.70
C ILE A 85 1.77 -7.05 -10.70
N ASP A 86 1.60 -6.45 -11.87
CA ASP A 86 2.60 -6.32 -12.91
C ASP A 86 2.47 -4.95 -13.61
N PHE A 87 3.43 -4.60 -14.46
CA PHE A 87 3.44 -3.30 -15.15
C PHE A 87 2.24 -3.11 -16.09
N GLU A 88 1.83 -4.16 -16.80
CA GLU A 88 0.73 -4.06 -17.76
C GLU A 88 -0.62 -3.87 -17.06
N MET A 89 -0.85 -4.56 -15.95
CA MET A 89 -2.05 -4.33 -15.14
C MET A 89 -2.02 -2.96 -14.46
N SER A 90 -0.87 -2.53 -13.95
CA SER A 90 -0.72 -1.23 -13.27
C SER A 90 -0.86 -0.02 -14.20
N ARG A 91 -0.72 -0.19 -15.51
CA ARG A 91 -1.04 0.85 -16.50
C ARG A 91 -2.53 1.11 -16.65
N ARG A 92 -3.37 0.15 -16.29
CA ARG A 92 -4.83 0.15 -16.51
C ARG A 92 -5.63 0.26 -15.22
N SER A 93 -4.99 0.00 -14.08
CA SER A 93 -5.69 -0.17 -12.82
C SER A 93 -4.85 0.30 -11.63
N VAL A 94 -5.51 0.49 -10.51
CA VAL A 94 -4.91 0.73 -9.21
C VAL A 94 -5.04 -0.50 -8.33
N LEU A 95 -4.23 -0.58 -7.27
CA LEU A 95 -4.17 -1.72 -6.36
C LEU A 95 -4.65 -1.29 -4.98
N LEU A 96 -5.95 -1.07 -4.80
CA LEU A 96 -6.49 -0.65 -3.52
C LEU A 96 -6.49 -1.78 -2.46
N TRP A 97 -6.29 -3.03 -2.91
CA TRP A 97 -6.17 -4.22 -2.07
C TRP A 97 -5.06 -5.13 -2.60
N ARG A 98 -3.82 -4.86 -2.19
CA ARG A 98 -2.61 -5.53 -2.72
C ARG A 98 -2.35 -6.93 -2.19
N SER A 99 -3.04 -7.37 -1.12
CA SER A 99 -2.80 -8.66 -0.48
C SER A 99 -3.92 -9.04 0.47
N ASP A 100 -4.15 -10.33 0.64
CA ASP A 100 -5.05 -10.91 1.63
C ASP A 100 -4.35 -11.24 2.96
N SER A 101 -3.08 -10.86 3.16
CA SER A 101 -2.34 -11.20 4.37
C SER A 101 -2.94 -10.62 5.66
N CYS A 102 -3.81 -9.61 5.57
CA CYS A 102 -4.53 -9.08 6.73
C CYS A 102 -5.59 -10.04 7.31
N TRP A 103 -5.98 -11.09 6.58
CA TRP A 103 -7.05 -12.02 7.00
C TRP A 103 -6.57 -13.17 7.88
N GLY A 104 -5.47 -13.03 8.59
CA GLY A 104 -5.04 -14.03 9.56
C GLY A 104 -3.75 -14.75 9.20
N SER A 105 -2.89 -14.13 8.41
CA SER A 105 -1.50 -14.57 8.30
C SER A 105 -0.81 -14.48 9.67
N ALA A 106 -0.09 -15.53 10.06
CA ALA A 106 0.70 -15.53 11.30
C ALA A 106 1.77 -14.42 11.28
N ASP A 107 2.25 -14.06 10.09
CA ASP A 107 3.30 -13.05 9.89
C ASP A 107 2.74 -11.64 9.65
N TYR A 108 1.43 -11.45 9.79
CA TYR A 108 0.86 -10.11 9.84
C TYR A 108 1.18 -9.47 11.21
N PRO A 109 1.63 -8.22 11.30
CA PRO A 109 1.69 -7.19 10.26
C PRO A 109 2.99 -7.13 9.44
N ARG A 110 4.00 -7.96 9.73
CA ARG A 110 5.31 -7.90 9.07
C ARG A 110 5.23 -8.00 7.55
N ASN A 111 4.42 -8.91 7.03
CA ASN A 111 4.20 -9.04 5.58
C ASN A 111 3.68 -7.74 4.95
N VAL A 112 2.76 -7.07 5.63
CA VAL A 112 2.20 -5.79 5.18
C VAL A 112 3.26 -4.70 5.10
N GLN A 113 4.12 -4.61 6.10
CA GLN A 113 5.23 -3.66 6.17
C GLN A 113 6.23 -3.90 5.03
N ALA A 114 6.63 -5.17 4.82
CA ALA A 114 7.54 -5.57 3.77
C ALA A 114 6.97 -5.32 2.37
N MET A 115 5.67 -5.54 2.16
CA MET A 115 4.98 -5.19 0.92
C MET A 115 4.96 -3.69 0.68
N THR A 116 4.70 -2.87 1.70
CA THR A 116 4.77 -1.41 1.56
C THR A 116 6.18 -0.99 1.15
N HIS A 117 7.20 -1.51 1.83
CA HIS A 117 8.59 -1.18 1.54
C HIS A 117 8.98 -1.51 0.09
N GLY A 118 8.59 -2.68 -0.42
CA GLY A 118 8.96 -3.10 -1.77
C GLY A 118 8.11 -2.48 -2.88
N LEU A 119 6.79 -2.48 -2.73
CA LEU A 119 5.88 -2.02 -3.78
C LEU A 119 5.94 -0.51 -3.97
N SER A 120 6.13 0.29 -2.91
CA SER A 120 6.20 1.75 -3.02
C SER A 120 7.36 2.25 -3.89
N LEU A 121 8.33 1.40 -4.20
CA LEU A 121 9.42 1.72 -5.13
C LEU A 121 8.96 1.88 -6.59
N TRP A 122 7.85 1.26 -6.97
CA TRP A 122 7.42 1.23 -8.38
C TRP A 122 5.90 1.26 -8.58
N VAL A 123 5.10 1.00 -7.53
CA VAL A 123 3.63 1.09 -7.57
C VAL A 123 3.19 2.19 -6.58
N PRO A 124 2.97 3.42 -7.04
CA PRO A 124 2.67 4.54 -6.14
C PRO A 124 1.29 4.44 -5.50
N LEU A 125 0.32 3.82 -6.19
CA LEU A 125 -1.07 3.70 -5.73
C LEU A 125 -1.39 2.26 -5.37
N HIS A 126 -1.12 1.90 -4.13
CA HIS A 126 -1.50 0.61 -3.59
C HIS A 126 -1.95 0.75 -2.14
N GLY A 127 -2.81 -0.15 -1.72
CA GLY A 127 -3.37 -0.13 -0.38
C GLY A 127 -3.55 -1.51 0.21
N LEU A 128 -3.92 -1.51 1.47
CA LEU A 128 -4.25 -2.71 2.21
C LEU A 128 -5.25 -2.39 3.32
N GLY A 129 -5.92 -3.43 3.79
CA GLY A 129 -6.77 -3.35 4.95
C GLY A 129 -6.13 -3.89 6.22
N SER A 130 -6.82 -3.68 7.33
CA SER A 130 -6.57 -4.33 8.60
C SER A 130 -7.86 -4.86 9.20
N VAL A 131 -7.77 -6.02 9.84
CA VAL A 131 -8.86 -6.62 10.64
C VAL A 131 -8.60 -6.43 12.15
N ALA A 132 -7.38 -6.01 12.52
CA ALA A 132 -6.97 -5.75 13.88
C ALA A 132 -6.87 -4.25 14.16
N THR A 133 -7.03 -3.87 15.41
CA THR A 133 -7.07 -2.47 15.88
C THR A 133 -5.94 -2.13 16.85
N SER A 134 -4.93 -2.98 16.97
CA SER A 134 -3.69 -2.62 17.65
C SER A 134 -2.96 -1.51 16.88
N ASP A 135 -2.21 -0.68 17.56
CA ASP A 135 -1.44 0.41 16.93
C ASP A 135 -0.50 -0.11 15.84
N VAL A 136 0.15 -1.24 16.09
CA VAL A 136 1.03 -1.87 15.09
C VAL A 136 0.26 -2.26 13.84
N ALA A 137 -0.91 -2.89 13.98
CA ALA A 137 -1.73 -3.30 12.85
C ALA A 137 -2.24 -2.11 12.04
N LEU A 138 -2.78 -1.10 12.71
CA LEU A 138 -3.31 0.11 12.08
C LEU A 138 -2.21 0.90 11.35
N ARG A 139 -1.05 1.11 12.01
CA ARG A 139 0.08 1.84 11.43
C ARG A 139 0.75 1.07 10.28
N SER A 140 0.80 -0.25 10.35
CA SER A 140 1.32 -1.08 9.25
C SER A 140 0.46 -0.99 7.98
N GLY A 141 -0.85 -0.76 8.14
CA GLY A 141 -1.78 -0.58 7.03
C GLY A 141 -1.78 0.82 6.40
N MET A 142 -1.03 1.78 6.95
CA MET A 142 -0.97 3.14 6.41
C MET A 142 -0.38 3.15 4.99
N GLY A 143 -1.02 3.89 4.10
CA GLY A 143 -0.62 4.01 2.71
C GLY A 143 -1.57 4.92 1.93
N THR A 144 -1.53 4.83 0.61
CA THR A 144 -2.38 5.62 -0.30
C THR A 144 -3.86 5.24 -0.22
N SER A 145 -4.14 3.97 0.11
CA SER A 145 -5.50 3.46 0.37
C SER A 145 -5.48 2.62 1.63
N VAL A 146 -6.49 2.80 2.47
CA VAL A 146 -6.67 2.05 3.72
C VAL A 146 -8.10 1.52 3.80
N SER A 147 -8.24 0.26 4.17
CA SER A 147 -9.52 -0.40 4.40
C SER A 147 -9.50 -1.12 5.74
N TYR A 148 -10.58 -0.99 6.51
CA TYR A 148 -10.67 -1.59 7.83
C TYR A 148 -11.92 -2.46 7.93
N ALA A 149 -11.72 -3.76 8.14
CA ALA A 149 -12.78 -4.73 8.38
C ALA A 149 -12.83 -5.12 9.86
N ILE A 150 -13.12 -4.12 10.71
CA ILE A 150 -13.18 -4.30 12.16
C ILE A 150 -14.56 -4.75 12.62
N ASN A 151 -14.63 -5.32 13.82
CA ASN A 151 -15.90 -5.55 14.48
C ASN A 151 -16.49 -4.22 14.99
N TYR A 152 -17.38 -3.62 14.23
CA TYR A 152 -18.04 -2.34 14.58
C TYR A 152 -18.98 -2.44 15.80
N ARG A 153 -19.25 -3.64 16.30
CA ARG A 153 -20.02 -3.87 17.55
C ARG A 153 -19.12 -3.86 18.79
N ASP A 154 -17.81 -3.83 18.60
CA ASP A 154 -16.85 -3.64 19.68
C ASP A 154 -16.51 -2.17 19.84
N PRO A 155 -16.98 -1.49 20.91
CA PRO A 155 -16.71 -0.06 21.12
C PRO A 155 -15.22 0.26 21.25
N ALA A 156 -14.41 -0.66 21.79
CA ALA A 156 -12.97 -0.46 21.93
C ALA A 156 -12.26 -0.46 20.57
N ALA A 157 -12.63 -1.39 19.69
CA ALA A 157 -12.10 -1.43 18.31
C ALA A 157 -12.49 -0.17 17.54
N VAL A 158 -13.74 0.29 17.66
CA VAL A 158 -14.21 1.53 17.01
C VAL A 158 -13.45 2.75 17.52
N GLU A 159 -13.22 2.85 18.82
CA GLU A 159 -12.50 3.99 19.42
C GLU A 159 -11.03 4.00 19.03
N SER A 160 -10.36 2.83 19.00
CA SER A 160 -8.98 2.71 18.50
C SER A 160 -8.87 3.16 17.05
N LEU A 161 -9.77 2.69 16.18
CA LEU A 161 -9.78 3.11 14.79
C LEU A 161 -10.07 4.62 14.64
N ARG A 162 -10.99 5.18 15.43
CA ARG A 162 -11.30 6.62 15.41
C ARG A 162 -10.09 7.47 15.74
N LYS A 163 -9.35 7.13 16.81
CA LYS A 163 -8.12 7.82 17.21
C LYS A 163 -7.05 7.75 16.13
N PHE A 164 -6.86 6.55 15.56
CA PHE A 164 -5.93 6.37 14.46
C PHE A 164 -6.32 7.21 13.23
N LEU A 165 -7.57 7.13 12.79
CA LEU A 165 -8.04 7.87 11.60
C LEU A 165 -7.91 9.38 11.77
N ALA A 166 -8.15 9.91 12.98
CA ALA A 166 -7.97 11.34 13.25
C ALA A 166 -6.54 11.80 12.95
N ARG A 167 -5.53 10.99 13.27
CA ARG A 167 -4.12 11.25 12.94
C ARG A 167 -3.81 10.97 11.48
N TYR A 168 -4.23 9.81 10.95
CA TYR A 168 -3.98 9.44 9.56
C TYR A 168 -4.49 10.50 8.57
N LEU A 169 -5.66 11.05 8.79
CA LEU A 169 -6.26 12.07 7.93
C LEU A 169 -5.43 13.35 7.84
N THR A 170 -4.61 13.66 8.83
CA THR A 170 -3.71 14.83 8.80
C THR A 170 -2.48 14.62 7.92
N VAL A 171 -2.10 13.37 7.64
CA VAL A 171 -0.88 13.02 6.90
C VAL A 171 -1.14 12.20 5.63
N ARG A 172 -2.39 11.81 5.34
CA ARG A 172 -2.72 10.93 4.21
C ARG A 172 -2.24 11.46 2.85
N HIS A 173 -2.17 12.78 2.70
CA HIS A 173 -1.70 13.43 1.47
C HIS A 173 -0.21 13.15 1.19
N LEU A 174 0.57 12.79 2.21
CA LEU A 174 1.99 12.47 2.06
C LEU A 174 2.23 11.13 1.37
N PHE A 175 1.29 10.19 1.43
CA PHE A 175 1.46 8.88 0.78
C PHE A 175 1.41 8.92 -0.76
N HIS A 176 1.20 10.10 -1.36
CA HIS A 176 1.25 10.35 -2.80
C HIS A 176 2.50 11.13 -3.23
N THR A 177 3.50 11.23 -2.35
CA THR A 177 4.72 12.03 -2.56
C THR A 177 5.94 11.14 -2.76
N ASP A 178 7.14 11.72 -2.75
CA ASP A 178 8.38 10.98 -2.94
C ASP A 178 8.58 9.92 -1.87
N TYR A 179 8.98 8.72 -2.29
CA TYR A 179 9.19 7.58 -1.41
C TYR A 179 10.70 7.26 -1.28
N TYR A 180 11.14 7.03 -0.04
CA TYR A 180 12.52 6.65 0.26
C TYR A 180 12.56 5.46 1.23
N PRO A 181 13.13 4.30 0.83
CA PRO A 181 13.49 3.26 1.79
C PRO A 181 14.64 3.75 2.65
N LEU A 182 14.54 3.56 3.97
CA LEU A 182 15.54 3.97 4.96
C LEU A 182 16.33 2.79 5.52
N THR A 183 15.87 1.56 5.28
CA THR A 183 16.54 0.30 5.63
C THR A 183 16.53 -0.63 4.43
N ASP A 184 17.30 -1.71 4.50
CA ASP A 184 17.14 -2.82 3.58
C ASP A 184 15.78 -3.50 3.74
N TRP A 185 15.30 -4.08 2.66
CA TRP A 185 14.08 -4.90 2.69
C TRP A 185 14.30 -6.19 3.48
N SER A 186 13.34 -6.56 4.33
CA SER A 186 13.39 -7.82 5.09
C SER A 186 12.00 -8.23 5.55
N THR A 187 11.75 -9.54 5.58
CA THR A 187 10.61 -10.16 6.27
C THR A 187 10.94 -10.64 7.68
N ASP A 188 12.22 -10.60 8.06
CA ASP A 188 12.66 -10.96 9.39
C ASP A 188 12.08 -9.99 10.44
N PRO A 189 11.28 -10.46 11.41
CA PRO A 189 10.66 -9.60 12.40
C PRO A 189 11.67 -8.94 13.34
N ASP A 190 12.85 -9.55 13.56
CA ASP A 190 13.89 -9.01 14.44
C ASP A 190 14.68 -7.84 13.81
N ARG A 191 14.49 -7.59 12.51
CA ARG A 191 15.14 -6.47 11.81
C ARG A 191 14.21 -5.26 11.71
N TRP A 192 14.78 -4.07 11.85
CA TRP A 192 14.06 -2.84 11.55
C TRP A 192 13.71 -2.75 10.05
N LEU A 193 12.51 -2.28 9.78
CA LEU A 193 12.05 -1.95 8.45
C LEU A 193 11.49 -0.53 8.49
N ALA A 194 12.15 0.39 7.79
CA ALA A 194 11.78 1.79 7.82
C ALA A 194 11.74 2.41 6.43
N PHE A 195 10.82 3.35 6.24
CA PHE A 195 10.65 4.10 5.02
C PHE A 195 10.02 5.47 5.28
N GLN A 196 10.15 6.34 4.32
CA GLN A 196 9.75 7.74 4.37
C GLN A 196 8.93 8.11 3.15
N TYR A 197 7.92 8.94 3.36
CA TYR A 197 7.29 9.73 2.31
C TYR A 197 7.59 11.20 2.55
N HIS A 198 7.97 11.94 1.50
CA HIS A 198 8.38 13.34 1.59
C HIS A 198 7.78 14.16 0.46
N SER A 199 7.21 15.29 0.80
CA SER A 199 6.76 16.32 -0.14
C SER A 199 7.78 17.46 -0.19
N PRO A 200 8.67 17.51 -1.20
CA PRO A 200 9.69 18.58 -1.28
C PRO A 200 9.07 19.98 -1.35
N GLY A 201 7.96 20.12 -2.10
CA GLY A 201 7.28 21.41 -2.25
C GLY A 201 6.65 21.94 -0.98
N ALA A 202 6.16 21.06 -0.10
CA ALA A 202 5.60 21.44 1.21
C ALA A 202 6.66 21.44 2.32
N GLY A 203 7.81 20.82 2.12
CA GLY A 203 8.81 20.60 3.16
C GLY A 203 8.24 19.72 4.30
N GLU A 204 7.41 18.76 3.97
CA GLU A 204 6.68 17.94 4.94
C GLU A 204 6.85 16.46 4.61
N GLY A 205 6.90 15.60 5.63
CA GLY A 205 6.98 14.18 5.41
C GLY A 205 6.63 13.34 6.63
N ILE A 206 6.55 12.04 6.39
CA ILE A 206 6.27 11.03 7.39
C ILE A 206 7.29 9.90 7.29
N LEU A 207 7.79 9.46 8.44
CA LEU A 207 8.62 8.26 8.55
C LEU A 207 7.85 7.20 9.31
N GLN A 208 7.97 5.97 8.84
CA GLN A 208 7.42 4.80 9.50
C GLN A 208 8.56 3.82 9.76
N ALA A 209 8.69 3.35 10.99
CA ALA A 209 9.68 2.35 11.39
C ALA A 209 9.01 1.22 12.17
N PHE A 210 9.30 0.00 11.76
CA PHE A 210 8.66 -1.20 12.26
C PHE A 210 9.70 -2.21 12.70
N ARG A 211 9.44 -2.87 13.81
CA ARG A 211 10.18 -4.03 14.29
C ARG A 211 9.23 -4.93 15.07
N GLY A 212 9.41 -6.23 14.92
CA GLY A 212 8.79 -7.26 15.76
C GLY A 212 9.88 -8.03 16.51
N GLY A 213 9.52 -9.20 17.00
CA GLY A 213 10.43 -10.15 17.58
C GLY A 213 10.77 -9.92 19.06
N THR A 214 11.63 -10.80 19.56
CA THR A 214 11.97 -10.91 20.99
C THR A 214 13.29 -10.25 21.37
N ASN A 215 14.14 -9.94 20.39
CA ASN A 215 15.45 -9.32 20.61
C ASN A 215 15.30 -7.80 20.81
N ALA A 216 15.20 -7.41 22.05
CA ALA A 216 14.59 -6.17 22.48
C ALA A 216 15.43 -4.90 22.36
N ASP A 217 16.76 -4.97 22.32
CA ASP A 217 17.57 -3.85 22.80
C ASP A 217 18.23 -2.96 21.73
N GLU A 218 18.13 -3.31 20.46
CA GLU A 218 18.74 -2.51 19.41
C GLU A 218 17.77 -1.44 18.86
N GLY A 219 18.08 -0.19 19.14
CA GLY A 219 17.51 0.95 18.42
C GLY A 219 18.00 1.01 16.98
N ILE A 220 17.51 2.01 16.26
CA ILE A 220 17.98 2.34 14.90
C ILE A 220 18.13 3.84 14.76
N THR A 221 19.19 4.27 14.07
CA THR A 221 19.30 5.67 13.61
C THR A 221 18.67 5.80 12.25
N LEU A 222 17.64 6.62 12.14
CA LEU A 222 16.98 6.94 10.88
C LEU A 222 17.52 8.24 10.31
N LYS A 223 17.94 8.20 9.04
CA LYS A 223 18.40 9.35 8.29
C LYS A 223 17.41 9.66 7.16
N PRO A 224 16.54 10.66 7.35
CA PRO A 224 15.63 11.11 6.30
C PRO A 224 16.38 11.51 5.04
N LYS A 225 15.71 11.49 3.91
CA LYS A 225 16.29 11.83 2.60
C LYS A 225 15.48 12.93 1.92
N GLY A 226 16.11 13.64 0.99
CA GLY A 226 15.44 14.62 0.14
C GLY A 226 15.09 15.94 0.82
N LEU A 227 15.62 16.21 2.02
CA LEU A 227 15.38 17.45 2.74
C LEU A 227 16.29 18.58 2.19
N SER A 228 15.87 19.82 2.39
CA SER A 228 16.74 20.99 2.16
C SER A 228 17.67 21.13 3.35
N LEU A 229 18.98 21.20 3.11
CA LEU A 229 20.02 21.24 4.15
C LEU A 229 19.83 22.42 5.13
N ASP A 230 19.54 23.59 4.58
CA ASP A 230 19.46 24.85 5.32
C ASP A 230 18.12 25.06 6.04
N ASP A 231 17.10 24.28 5.69
CA ASP A 231 15.79 24.42 6.30
C ASP A 231 15.74 23.74 7.67
N ARG A 232 14.92 24.30 8.56
CA ARG A 232 14.67 23.70 9.85
C ARG A 232 13.34 22.96 9.84
N TYR A 233 13.33 21.79 10.45
CA TYR A 233 12.18 20.89 10.50
C TYR A 233 11.78 20.63 11.93
N ARG A 234 10.48 20.75 12.20
CA ARG A 234 9.87 20.29 13.43
C ARG A 234 9.54 18.80 13.24
N VAL A 235 10.07 17.95 14.10
CA VAL A 235 9.90 16.49 14.09
C VAL A 235 9.12 16.08 15.32
N VAL A 236 8.00 15.38 15.13
CA VAL A 236 7.10 14.94 16.19
C VAL A 236 6.93 13.42 16.13
N ASN A 237 7.18 12.74 17.23
CA ASN A 237 6.81 11.35 17.43
C ASN A 237 5.31 11.24 17.72
N TRP A 238 4.60 10.37 17.03
CA TRP A 238 3.16 10.18 17.28
C TRP A 238 2.84 9.64 18.68
N ASP A 239 3.76 8.92 19.31
CA ASP A 239 3.57 8.37 20.65
C ASP A 239 3.93 9.37 21.75
N GLU A 240 4.74 10.36 21.42
CA GLU A 240 5.25 11.36 22.33
C GLU A 240 5.12 12.78 21.73
N PRO A 241 3.89 13.24 21.48
CA PRO A 241 3.65 14.49 20.75
C PRO A 241 4.19 15.74 21.43
N ASP A 242 4.41 15.68 22.75
CA ASP A 242 4.97 16.78 23.55
C ASP A 242 6.51 16.84 23.51
N THR A 243 7.16 15.82 22.89
CA THR A 243 8.63 15.74 22.76
C THR A 243 9.07 16.15 21.35
N GLU A 244 8.62 17.32 20.88
CA GLU A 244 9.04 17.81 19.58
C GLU A 244 10.53 18.17 19.55
N LYS A 245 11.17 17.90 18.41
CA LYS A 245 12.55 18.32 18.13
C LYS A 245 12.56 19.26 16.94
N VAL A 246 13.46 20.23 16.97
CA VAL A 246 13.71 21.13 15.84
C VAL A 246 15.14 20.93 15.37
N LEU A 247 15.29 20.36 14.19
CA LEU A 247 16.59 19.99 13.58
C LEU A 247 16.70 20.61 12.20
N SER A 248 17.92 20.90 11.75
CA SER A 248 18.17 21.27 10.35
C SER A 248 18.02 20.06 9.42
N GLY A 249 17.84 20.30 8.13
CA GLY A 249 17.86 19.23 7.15
C GLY A 249 19.21 18.53 7.09
N GLU A 250 20.32 19.28 7.30
CA GLU A 250 21.67 18.72 7.39
C GLU A 250 21.78 17.75 8.58
N GLU A 251 21.42 18.18 9.80
CA GLU A 251 21.42 17.31 11.00
C GLU A 251 20.57 16.05 10.79
N LEU A 252 19.38 16.19 10.17
CA LEU A 252 18.49 15.06 9.91
C LEU A 252 19.08 14.06 8.89
N MET A 253 19.73 14.56 7.83
CA MET A 253 20.26 13.69 6.78
C MET A 253 21.63 13.09 7.12
N GLU A 254 22.49 13.83 7.84
CA GLU A 254 23.85 13.38 8.16
C GLU A 254 23.92 12.63 9.47
N ASP A 255 23.35 13.17 10.55
CA ASP A 255 23.37 12.55 11.86
C ASP A 255 22.16 11.62 12.07
N GLY A 256 21.00 12.02 11.57
CA GLY A 256 19.75 11.33 11.77
C GLY A 256 19.15 11.53 13.17
N PHE A 257 18.23 10.69 13.53
CA PHE A 257 17.68 10.62 14.89
C PHE A 257 17.46 9.17 15.32
N GLU A 258 17.66 8.93 16.60
CA GLU A 258 17.53 7.60 17.16
C GLU A 258 16.07 7.23 17.43
N VAL A 259 15.72 6.03 17.04
CA VAL A 259 14.51 5.32 17.46
C VAL A 259 14.91 4.26 18.47
N ALA A 260 14.47 4.41 19.71
CA ALA A 260 14.82 3.48 20.78
C ALA A 260 14.33 2.05 20.47
N GLY A 261 15.13 1.08 20.82
CA GLY A 261 14.73 -0.32 20.87
C GLY A 261 13.62 -0.55 21.90
N GLY A 262 13.24 -1.79 22.10
CA GLY A 262 12.24 -2.22 23.07
C GLY A 262 11.67 -3.59 22.74
N SER A 263 11.11 -4.29 23.70
CA SER A 263 10.55 -5.63 23.52
C SER A 263 9.19 -5.60 22.81
N GLY A 264 8.94 -6.61 21.99
CA GLY A 264 7.66 -6.81 21.29
C GLY A 264 7.54 -6.02 19.99
N ASP A 265 6.36 -6.12 19.39
CA ASP A 265 6.06 -5.44 18.13
C ASP A 265 6.03 -3.93 18.30
N ARG A 266 6.76 -3.24 17.45
CA ARG A 266 6.84 -1.78 17.42
C ARG A 266 6.45 -1.23 16.05
N ALA A 267 5.74 -0.13 16.09
CA ALA A 267 5.38 0.66 14.92
C ALA A 267 5.52 2.14 15.30
N VAL A 268 6.64 2.74 14.99
CA VAL A 268 6.92 4.14 15.33
C VAL A 268 6.67 5.02 14.12
N VAL A 269 6.00 6.14 14.34
CA VAL A 269 5.67 7.09 13.27
C VAL A 269 6.15 8.48 13.68
N TYR A 270 6.97 9.07 12.83
CA TYR A 270 7.38 10.47 12.94
C TYR A 270 6.77 11.28 11.82
N HIS A 271 6.20 12.42 12.19
CA HIS A 271 5.77 13.45 11.25
C HIS A 271 6.71 14.64 11.37
N TYR A 272 7.19 15.14 10.26
CA TYR A 272 8.02 16.33 10.26
C TYR A 272 7.52 17.36 9.25
N ARG A 273 7.74 18.63 9.58
CA ARG A 273 7.35 19.75 8.73
C ARG A 273 8.39 20.87 8.84
N LYS A 274 8.74 21.45 7.69
CA LYS A 274 9.55 22.65 7.61
C LYS A 274 8.91 23.79 8.42
N ILE A 275 9.73 24.47 9.21
CA ILE A 275 9.33 25.69 9.93
C ILE A 275 9.50 26.84 8.96
N THR A 276 8.41 27.48 8.63
CA THR A 276 8.45 28.76 7.88
C THR A 276 8.88 29.87 8.84
N PRO A 277 9.81 30.77 8.45
CA PRO A 277 10.23 31.89 9.27
C PRO A 277 9.09 32.79 9.70
#